data_7b8820c6fad1579d0f80cf73eeef5691
#
_entry.id   7b8820c6fad1579d0f80cf73eeef5691
#
_cell.length_a   1.000
_cell.length_b   1.000
_cell.length_c   1.000
_cell.angle_alpha   90.00
_cell.angle_beta   90.00
_cell.angle_gamma   90.00
#
_symmetry.space_group_name_H-M   'P 1'
#
loop_
_entity.id
_entity.type
_entity.pdbx_description
1 polymer ?
#
loop_
_entity_poly.entity_id
_entity_poly.type
_entity_poly.pdbx_seq_one_letter_code
_entity_poly.pdbx_strand_id
1 'polypeptide(L)'
;MLRTNHGDQVVACVDSLVEKTAAFGGFASIGTDARNPRLFINFKTKGVGRDYWPIGFNSRAGKVVIQLRWLANHPAFTDQDRRAEIVTRIGKAIGVAIDAPRLDGFPGFPVEALTKVGAVEGLAEALHWITQIADASVS
;
A
#
# COMPACT_ATOMS: atom_id res chain seq x y z
N MET A 1 2.23 -11.93 14.39
CA MET A 1 1.34 -10.76 14.51
C MET A 1 0.04 -10.95 13.71
N LEU A 2 0.10 -10.87 12.39
CA LEU A 2 -1.09 -11.10 11.56
C LEU A 2 -1.66 -12.51 11.71
N ARG A 3 -0.82 -13.50 11.85
CA ARG A 3 -1.24 -14.89 11.99
C ARG A 3 -2.14 -15.10 13.21
N THR A 4 -1.80 -14.46 14.32
CA THR A 4 -2.58 -14.56 15.55
C THR A 4 -3.97 -13.92 15.36
N ASN A 5 -4.05 -12.80 14.63
CA ASN A 5 -5.27 -12.01 14.51
C ASN A 5 -6.14 -12.41 13.32
N HIS A 6 -5.55 -12.89 12.22
CA HIS A 6 -6.25 -12.97 10.93
C HIS A 6 -6.09 -14.31 10.20
N GLY A 7 -5.30 -15.23 10.75
CA GLY A 7 -5.14 -16.56 10.18
C GLY A 7 -4.05 -16.67 9.12
N ASP A 8 -3.77 -17.91 8.76
CA ASP A 8 -2.64 -18.25 7.89
C ASP A 8 -2.85 -17.81 6.45
N GLN A 9 -4.08 -17.83 5.95
CA GLN A 9 -4.38 -17.41 4.58
C GLN A 9 -4.05 -15.94 4.36
N VAL A 10 -4.42 -15.08 5.33
CA VAL A 10 -4.12 -13.65 5.27
C VAL A 10 -2.61 -13.42 5.30
N VAL A 11 -1.90 -14.12 6.19
CA VAL A 11 -0.44 -14.01 6.27
C VAL A 11 0.21 -14.41 4.93
N ALA A 12 -0.26 -15.49 4.33
CA ALA A 12 0.25 -15.93 3.03
C ALA A 12 0.02 -14.88 1.94
N CYS A 13 -1.13 -14.21 1.96
CA CYS A 13 -1.42 -13.14 1.00
C CYS A 13 -0.50 -11.93 1.20
N VAL A 14 -0.28 -11.53 2.44
CA VAL A 14 0.64 -10.41 2.74
C VAL A 14 2.06 -10.76 2.32
N ASP A 15 2.53 -11.96 2.64
CA ASP A 15 3.86 -12.42 2.25
C ASP A 15 4.02 -12.45 0.73
N SER A 16 3.00 -12.93 0.01
CA SER A 16 2.99 -12.96 -1.45
C SER A 16 3.05 -11.55 -2.03
N LEU A 17 2.31 -10.61 -1.45
CA LEU A 17 2.33 -9.22 -1.89
C LEU A 17 3.72 -8.59 -1.70
N VAL A 18 4.34 -8.81 -0.53
CA VAL A 18 5.69 -8.31 -0.25
C VAL A 18 6.68 -8.87 -1.28
N GLU A 19 6.59 -10.17 -1.55
CA GLU A 19 7.48 -10.82 -2.52
C GLU A 19 7.28 -10.27 -3.94
N LYS A 20 6.02 -10.06 -4.36
CA LYS A 20 5.73 -9.51 -5.68
C LYS A 20 6.24 -8.08 -5.83
N THR A 21 6.11 -7.26 -4.78
CA THR A 21 6.61 -5.88 -4.83
C THR A 21 8.13 -5.81 -4.82
N ALA A 22 8.81 -6.80 -4.25
CA ALA A 22 10.27 -6.87 -4.27
C ALA A 22 10.80 -6.94 -5.71
N ALA A 23 10.04 -7.51 -6.64
CA ALA A 23 10.45 -7.60 -8.03
C ALA A 23 10.62 -6.23 -8.71
N PHE A 24 9.99 -5.19 -8.17
CA PHE A 24 10.15 -3.83 -8.71
C PHE A 24 10.59 -2.82 -7.62
N GLY A 25 11.35 -3.30 -6.65
CA GLY A 25 12.05 -2.45 -5.70
C GLY A 25 11.39 -2.27 -4.34
N GLY A 26 10.30 -2.96 -4.07
CA GLY A 26 9.63 -2.89 -2.78
C GLY A 26 10.42 -3.59 -1.68
N PHE A 27 10.33 -3.05 -0.47
CA PHE A 27 10.90 -3.69 0.72
C PHE A 27 10.00 -3.40 1.93
N ALA A 28 9.93 -4.38 2.82
CA ALA A 28 9.08 -4.27 4.01
C ALA A 28 9.84 -3.62 5.16
N SER A 29 9.13 -2.82 5.95
CA SER A 29 9.64 -2.29 7.22
C SER A 29 8.56 -2.36 8.27
N ILE A 30 8.97 -2.40 9.54
CA ILE A 30 8.05 -2.49 10.67
C ILE A 30 8.05 -1.16 11.40
N GLY A 31 6.86 -0.66 11.72
CA GLY A 31 6.71 0.54 12.52
C GLY A 31 7.15 0.32 13.96
N THR A 32 7.51 1.41 14.62
CA THR A 32 8.12 1.38 15.95
C THR A 32 7.13 1.39 17.10
N ASP A 33 5.83 1.59 16.83
CA ASP A 33 4.82 1.62 17.88
C ASP A 33 4.41 0.20 18.29
N ALA A 34 4.86 -0.22 19.46
CA ALA A 34 4.59 -1.57 19.97
C ALA A 34 3.11 -1.81 20.27
N ARG A 35 2.33 -0.76 20.52
CA ARG A 35 0.90 -0.89 20.80
C ARG A 35 0.08 -1.10 19.54
N ASN A 36 0.62 -0.69 18.41
CA ASN A 36 -0.08 -0.73 17.15
C ASN A 36 0.92 -1.11 16.06
N PRO A 37 1.36 -2.38 16.06
CA PRO A 37 2.38 -2.82 15.12
C PRO A 37 1.91 -2.67 13.69
N ARG A 38 2.76 -2.11 12.86
CA ARG A 38 2.47 -1.85 11.44
C ARG A 38 3.60 -2.36 10.58
N LEU A 39 3.21 -2.97 9.47
CA LEU A 39 4.12 -3.36 8.41
C LEU A 39 3.90 -2.41 7.24
N PHE A 40 4.96 -1.85 6.71
CA PHE A 40 4.88 -0.97 5.54
C PHE A 40 5.62 -1.59 4.37
N ILE A 41 5.07 -1.39 3.17
CA ILE A 41 5.80 -1.68 1.94
C ILE A 41 6.34 -0.34 1.42
N ASN A 42 7.66 -0.27 1.31
CA ASN A 42 8.39 0.94 0.95
C ASN A 42 9.02 0.79 -0.42
N PHE A 43 9.22 1.92 -1.08
CA PHE A 43 9.96 2.00 -2.34
C PHE A 43 10.88 3.20 -2.29
N LYS A 44 11.95 3.17 -3.09
CA LYS A 44 12.84 4.32 -3.28
C LYS A 44 12.57 4.94 -4.64
N THR A 45 12.49 6.27 -4.68
CA THR A 45 12.40 6.99 -5.94
C THR A 45 13.74 6.93 -6.64
N LYS A 46 13.78 6.48 -7.89
CA LYS A 46 15.01 6.39 -8.67
C LYS A 46 15.63 7.78 -8.82
N GLY A 47 16.94 7.85 -8.67
CA GLY A 47 17.71 9.07 -8.87
C GLY A 47 17.81 9.99 -7.67
N VAL A 48 16.86 9.98 -6.73
CA VAL A 48 16.88 10.86 -5.57
C VAL A 48 16.95 10.12 -4.23
N GLY A 49 16.77 8.80 -4.23
CA GLY A 49 16.90 8.00 -3.03
C GLY A 49 15.84 8.26 -1.96
N ARG A 50 14.76 8.96 -2.29
CA ARG A 50 13.70 9.24 -1.34
C ARG A 50 12.77 8.05 -1.20
N ASP A 51 12.55 7.61 0.05
CA ASP A 51 11.63 6.53 0.34
C ASP A 51 10.19 7.04 0.40
N TYR A 52 9.26 6.18 -0.02
CA TYR A 52 7.84 6.41 0.16
C TYR A 52 7.16 5.07 0.39
N TRP A 53 6.01 5.11 1.08
CA TRP A 53 5.31 3.89 1.46
C TRP A 53 3.81 4.06 1.19
N PRO A 54 3.36 3.62 0.01
CA PRO A 54 1.96 3.83 -0.39
C PRO A 54 0.96 3.03 0.43
N ILE A 55 1.36 1.88 0.99
CA ILE A 55 0.46 1.08 1.83
C ILE A 55 1.16 0.61 3.10
N GLY A 56 0.34 0.38 4.12
CA GLY A 56 0.76 -0.27 5.35
C GLY A 56 -0.31 -1.23 5.83
N PHE A 57 0.08 -2.13 6.72
CA PHE A 57 -0.80 -3.12 7.33
C PHE A 57 -0.90 -2.84 8.82
N ASN A 58 -2.12 -2.61 9.29
CA ASN A 58 -2.39 -2.46 10.71
C ASN A 58 -2.91 -3.79 11.24
N SER A 59 -2.06 -4.53 11.94
CA SER A 59 -2.40 -5.89 12.38
C SER A 59 -3.49 -5.88 13.45
N ARG A 60 -3.53 -4.87 14.29
CA ARG A 60 -4.55 -4.77 15.34
C ARG A 60 -5.93 -4.47 14.76
N ALA A 61 -6.00 -3.51 13.84
CA ALA A 61 -7.25 -3.15 13.20
C ALA A 61 -7.66 -4.11 12.09
N GLY A 62 -6.75 -4.97 11.62
CA GLY A 62 -7.02 -5.90 10.52
C GLY A 62 -7.23 -5.22 9.19
N LYS A 63 -6.48 -4.14 8.93
CA LYS A 63 -6.68 -3.31 7.73
C LYS A 63 -5.40 -3.12 6.94
N VAL A 64 -5.59 -3.04 5.63
CA VAL A 64 -4.60 -2.45 4.73
C VAL A 64 -4.94 -0.97 4.63
N VAL A 65 -3.95 -0.11 4.81
CA VAL A 65 -4.15 1.34 4.88
C VAL A 65 -3.35 2.02 3.77
N ILE A 66 -4.03 2.85 3.00
CA ILE A 66 -3.39 3.64 1.94
C ILE A 66 -2.84 4.91 2.58
N GLN A 67 -1.54 5.14 2.43
CA GLN A 67 -0.82 6.21 3.14
C GLN A 67 -0.88 7.53 2.38
N LEU A 68 -2.08 8.02 2.06
CA LEU A 68 -2.24 9.22 1.23
C LEU A 68 -1.60 10.45 1.85
N ARG A 69 -1.68 10.59 3.17
CA ARG A 69 -1.09 11.74 3.86
C ARG A 69 0.42 11.83 3.62
N TRP A 70 1.11 10.70 3.72
CA TRP A 70 2.54 10.67 3.50
C TRP A 70 2.89 10.78 2.02
N LEU A 71 2.09 10.18 1.14
CA LEU A 71 2.28 10.31 -0.30
C LEU A 71 2.17 11.76 -0.76
N ALA A 72 1.31 12.55 -0.12
CA ALA A 72 1.15 13.96 -0.48
C ALA A 72 2.45 14.78 -0.35
N ASN A 73 3.41 14.28 0.41
CA ASN A 73 4.73 14.91 0.55
C ASN A 73 5.70 14.55 -0.57
N HIS A 74 5.35 13.57 -1.41
CA HIS A 74 6.18 13.17 -2.54
C HIS A 74 5.81 14.00 -3.77
N PRO A 75 6.78 14.53 -4.54
CA PRO A 75 6.48 15.40 -5.69
C PRO A 75 5.52 14.79 -6.70
N ALA A 76 5.55 13.46 -6.88
CA ALA A 76 4.67 12.79 -7.84
C ALA A 76 3.21 12.76 -7.38
N PHE A 77 2.92 12.94 -6.09
CA PHE A 77 1.61 12.71 -5.50
C PHE A 77 1.05 13.90 -4.75
N THR A 78 1.59 15.09 -4.99
CA THR A 78 1.07 16.34 -4.41
C THR A 78 -0.30 16.69 -4.98
N ASP A 79 -0.60 16.26 -6.21
CA ASP A 79 -1.87 16.51 -6.87
C ASP A 79 -2.96 15.64 -6.25
N GLN A 80 -4.03 16.29 -5.82
CA GLN A 80 -5.18 15.61 -5.21
C GLN A 80 -5.85 14.63 -6.20
N ASP A 81 -5.93 14.99 -7.47
CA ASP A 81 -6.51 14.09 -8.49
C ASP A 81 -5.69 12.83 -8.65
N ARG A 82 -4.38 12.94 -8.55
CA ARG A 82 -3.48 11.77 -8.61
C ARG A 82 -3.73 10.84 -7.41
N ARG A 83 -3.89 11.39 -6.22
CA ARG A 83 -4.19 10.59 -5.04
C ARG A 83 -5.57 9.93 -5.14
N ALA A 84 -6.55 10.62 -5.71
CA ALA A 84 -7.87 10.04 -5.99
C ALA A 84 -7.76 8.85 -6.95
N GLU A 85 -6.92 8.97 -7.97
CA GLU A 85 -6.68 7.89 -8.92
C GLU A 85 -6.05 6.67 -8.24
N ILE A 86 -5.13 6.88 -7.29
CA ILE A 86 -4.53 5.79 -6.53
C ILE A 86 -5.62 5.00 -5.79
N VAL A 87 -6.51 5.69 -5.09
CA VAL A 87 -7.60 5.04 -4.35
C VAL A 87 -8.50 4.26 -5.29
N THR A 88 -8.87 4.83 -6.43
CA THR A 88 -9.73 4.19 -7.42
C THR A 88 -9.08 2.93 -7.98
N ARG A 89 -7.81 2.99 -8.34
CA ARG A 89 -7.10 1.84 -8.91
C ARG A 89 -6.95 0.71 -7.90
N ILE A 90 -6.62 1.04 -6.65
CA ILE A 90 -6.51 0.03 -5.59
C ILE A 90 -7.87 -0.60 -5.33
N GLY A 91 -8.93 0.20 -5.23
CA GLY A 91 -10.28 -0.32 -5.03
C GLY A 91 -10.72 -1.28 -6.13
N LYS A 92 -10.46 -0.93 -7.38
CA LYS A 92 -10.75 -1.81 -8.51
C LYS A 92 -9.96 -3.12 -8.45
N ALA A 93 -8.69 -3.03 -8.10
CA ALA A 93 -7.80 -4.19 -8.05
C ALA A 93 -8.28 -5.24 -7.05
N ILE A 94 -8.79 -4.79 -5.91
CA ILE A 94 -9.22 -5.68 -4.83
C ILE A 94 -10.73 -5.93 -4.84
N GLY A 95 -11.49 -5.25 -5.73
CA GLY A 95 -12.94 -5.44 -5.84
C GLY A 95 -13.71 -4.85 -4.66
N VAL A 96 -13.20 -3.80 -4.03
CA VAL A 96 -13.83 -3.14 -2.89
C VAL A 96 -13.92 -1.64 -3.16
N ALA A 97 -15.08 -1.04 -2.89
CA ALA A 97 -15.21 0.41 -2.91
C ALA A 97 -14.56 0.98 -1.66
N ILE A 98 -13.53 1.80 -1.84
CA ILE A 98 -12.79 2.40 -0.72
C ILE A 98 -13.38 3.78 -0.46
N ASP A 99 -13.86 3.98 0.78
CA ASP A 99 -14.35 5.29 1.20
C ASP A 99 -13.15 6.17 1.56
N ALA A 100 -12.96 7.23 0.80
CA ALA A 100 -11.85 8.16 1.01
C ALA A 100 -12.40 9.60 0.95
N PRO A 101 -13.12 10.04 2.02
CA PRO A 101 -13.68 11.39 2.03
C PRO A 101 -12.62 12.48 2.03
N ARG A 102 -11.40 12.11 2.45
CA ARG A 102 -10.25 13.02 2.46
C ARG A 102 -9.08 12.37 1.74
N LEU A 103 -8.50 13.07 0.80
CA LEU A 103 -7.36 12.58 0.00
C LEU A 103 -6.01 12.92 0.63
N ASP A 104 -6.00 13.41 1.86
CA ASP A 104 -4.81 13.64 2.67
C ASP A 104 -4.81 12.80 3.96
N GLY A 105 -5.61 11.74 3.98
CA GLY A 105 -5.78 10.88 5.15
C GLY A 105 -5.23 9.49 4.96
N PHE A 106 -5.89 8.53 5.61
CA PHE A 106 -5.47 7.13 5.65
C PHE A 106 -6.66 6.20 5.37
N PRO A 107 -7.20 6.22 4.15
CA PRO A 107 -8.29 5.29 3.81
C PRO A 107 -7.76 3.87 3.80
N GLY A 108 -8.63 2.90 4.06
CA GLY A 108 -8.21 1.51 4.12
C GLY A 108 -9.32 0.54 3.78
N PHE A 109 -8.98 -0.74 3.80
CA PHE A 109 -9.91 -1.82 3.56
C PHE A 109 -9.51 -3.02 4.43
N PRO A 110 -10.47 -3.94 4.71
CA PRO A 110 -10.14 -5.12 5.50
C PRO A 110 -9.05 -5.96 4.83
N VAL A 111 -8.09 -6.44 5.62
CA VAL A 111 -6.99 -7.24 5.08
C VAL A 111 -7.50 -8.54 4.45
N GLU A 112 -8.64 -9.04 4.88
CA GLU A 112 -9.27 -10.25 4.30
C GLU A 112 -9.63 -10.07 2.83
N ALA A 113 -9.76 -8.83 2.34
CA ALA A 113 -10.01 -8.58 0.92
C ALA A 113 -8.89 -9.12 0.03
N LEU A 114 -7.68 -9.27 0.58
CA LEU A 114 -6.56 -9.85 -0.16
C LEU A 114 -6.74 -11.33 -0.47
N THR A 115 -7.63 -12.02 0.23
CA THR A 115 -7.89 -13.45 -0.01
C THR A 115 -8.76 -13.71 -1.23
N LYS A 116 -9.35 -12.66 -1.81
CA LYS A 116 -10.13 -12.80 -3.05
C LYS A 116 -9.20 -13.17 -4.20
N VAL A 117 -9.72 -13.99 -5.12
CA VAL A 117 -8.95 -14.41 -6.31
C VAL A 117 -8.53 -13.16 -7.10
N GLY A 118 -7.23 -13.07 -7.38
CA GLY A 118 -6.68 -11.95 -8.16
C GLY A 118 -6.40 -10.68 -7.38
N ALA A 119 -6.77 -10.60 -6.10
CA ALA A 119 -6.61 -9.37 -5.32
C ALA A 119 -5.15 -9.02 -5.09
N VAL A 120 -4.33 -10.00 -4.70
CA VAL A 120 -2.89 -9.76 -4.47
C VAL A 120 -2.20 -9.32 -5.75
N GLU A 121 -2.47 -10.00 -6.85
CA GLU A 121 -1.91 -9.67 -8.16
C GLU A 121 -2.33 -8.27 -8.60
N GLY A 122 -3.61 -7.94 -8.46
CA GLY A 122 -4.14 -6.63 -8.83
C GLY A 122 -3.55 -5.51 -7.99
N LEU A 123 -3.42 -5.74 -6.68
CA LEU A 123 -2.81 -4.75 -5.79
C LEU A 123 -1.33 -4.55 -6.14
N ALA A 124 -0.60 -5.64 -6.43
CA ALA A 124 0.80 -5.53 -6.85
C ALA A 124 0.93 -4.71 -8.14
N GLU A 125 0.03 -4.91 -9.10
CA GLU A 125 0.03 -4.12 -10.34
C GLU A 125 -0.24 -2.63 -10.07
N ALA A 126 -1.17 -2.32 -9.16
CA ALA A 126 -1.46 -0.94 -8.79
C ALA A 126 -0.24 -0.30 -8.12
N LEU A 127 0.45 -1.02 -7.25
CA LEU A 127 1.67 -0.53 -6.62
C LEU A 127 2.79 -0.33 -7.64
N HIS A 128 2.93 -1.22 -8.62
CA HIS A 128 3.90 -1.05 -9.70
C HIS A 128 3.61 0.23 -10.48
N TRP A 129 2.35 0.48 -10.81
CA TRP A 129 1.96 1.72 -11.48
C TRP A 129 2.34 2.96 -10.65
N ILE A 130 2.16 2.91 -9.31
CA ILE A 130 2.56 4.00 -8.42
C ILE A 130 4.07 4.24 -8.52
N THR A 131 4.88 3.18 -8.55
CA THR A 131 6.34 3.34 -8.68
C THR A 131 6.73 3.95 -10.02
N GLN A 132 6.02 3.62 -11.09
CA GLN A 132 6.28 4.20 -12.41
C GLN A 132 6.00 5.70 -12.41
N ILE A 133 4.92 6.14 -11.77
CA ILE A 133 4.60 7.56 -11.63
C ILE A 133 5.68 8.28 -10.80
N ALA A 134 6.08 7.69 -9.68
CA ALA A 134 7.09 8.28 -8.80
C ALA A 134 8.42 8.46 -9.53
N ASP A 135 8.85 7.44 -10.28
CA ASP A 135 10.13 7.49 -11.00
C ASP A 135 10.08 8.49 -12.17
N ALA A 136 8.96 8.59 -12.84
CA ALA A 136 8.78 9.53 -13.96
C ALA A 136 8.86 10.99 -13.49
N SER A 137 8.50 11.27 -12.23
CA SER A 137 8.46 12.64 -11.71
C SER A 137 9.85 13.27 -11.56
N VAL A 138 10.91 12.47 -11.62
CA VAL A 138 12.29 12.95 -11.43
C VAL A 138 13.12 12.90 -12.73
N SER A 139 12.52 12.50 -13.83
CA SER A 139 13.21 12.41 -15.14
C SER A 139 13.03 13.64 -16.00
#